data_e0280a6ad7dd1113648a19a198059a05
#
_entry.id   e0280a6ad7dd1113648a19a198059a05
#
_cell.length_a   1.000
_cell.length_b   1.000
_cell.length_c   1.000
_cell.angle_alpha   90.00
_cell.angle_beta   90.00
_cell.angle_gamma   90.00
#
_symmetry.space_group_name_H-M   'P 1'
#
loop_
_entity.id
_entity.type
_entity.pdbx_description
1 polymer ?
#
loop_
_entity_poly.entity_id
_entity_poly.type
_entity_poly.pdbx_seq_one_letter_code
_entity_poly.pdbx_strand_id
1 'polypeptide(L)'
;MSAPRPPLVVVGGGVAGLSVALAAAPRPVLLLARGRDGGDSASALAQGGIAAAIGPGDCPTAHVHDTLEAGACHNDSTAVQYLAEQAPAAIARLQALGLAFDRDDDGRLRLGREGGHHADRIVHAGGDASGAALVAALWRAARAAGHIELREGQQALALLLRGGAVAGVCLSDAQGGSALVETAEVVLATGGIGALFAASTNPAGADGNGLALGLAAGAQARDLEFVQFHPTALAVGEGRGDGQPLPLVTEALRGAGARLYDDQGRPLMAGLHPLADLAPRDLVARTVWQTVQNGEGAWLDATALGEAWPSRFPTVHAACLAHGIDPATQRIPVTPAAHFHMGGLATDRDGRTGVRGLHAVGEVACNRVHGANRLASNSLLEGLVFGHRLGRQFAEAGVLPMPARGTHVWTGSGPAAGAEAMARLRLLLWNALGPVRDGTALAATRRMLEADADGHGWQGRLAVRMLAAALERRGSLGAHYRSDGR
;
A
#
# COMPACT_ATOMS: atom_id res chain seq x y z
N MET A 1 -33.22 9.25 -28.03
CA MET A 1 -32.33 8.40 -27.22
C MET A 1 -31.43 9.37 -26.46
N SER A 2 -31.46 9.38 -25.12
CA SER A 2 -30.52 10.18 -24.34
C SER A 2 -29.09 9.66 -24.59
N ALA A 3 -28.12 10.56 -24.78
CA ALA A 3 -26.71 10.17 -24.93
C ALA A 3 -26.31 9.24 -23.77
N PRO A 4 -25.49 8.20 -24.04
CA PRO A 4 -25.04 7.30 -23.00
C PRO A 4 -24.36 8.10 -21.89
N ARG A 5 -24.68 7.81 -20.64
CA ARG A 5 -24.07 8.47 -19.49
C ARG A 5 -22.58 8.16 -19.45
N PRO A 6 -21.71 9.17 -19.27
CA PRO A 6 -20.27 8.91 -19.14
C PRO A 6 -20.00 7.98 -17.96
N PRO A 7 -19.09 6.98 -18.11
CA PRO A 7 -18.78 6.05 -17.06
C PRO A 7 -18.04 6.73 -15.90
N LEU A 8 -18.15 6.18 -14.70
CA LEU A 8 -17.17 6.42 -13.64
C LEU A 8 -15.85 5.75 -14.05
N VAL A 9 -14.74 6.48 -14.12
CA VAL A 9 -13.44 5.90 -14.43
C VAL A 9 -12.70 5.61 -13.12
N VAL A 10 -12.34 4.34 -12.90
CA VAL A 10 -11.55 3.88 -11.75
C VAL A 10 -10.18 3.46 -12.26
N VAL A 11 -9.13 4.09 -11.77
CA VAL A 11 -7.74 3.83 -12.16
C VAL A 11 -7.05 3.00 -11.08
N GLY A 12 -6.83 1.71 -11.36
CA GLY A 12 -6.18 0.76 -10.45
C GLY A 12 -7.03 -0.48 -10.19
N GLY A 13 -6.50 -1.65 -10.55
CA GLY A 13 -7.14 -2.97 -10.40
C GLY A 13 -6.79 -3.70 -9.10
N GLY A 14 -6.31 -2.98 -8.07
CA GLY A 14 -6.09 -3.51 -6.72
C GLY A 14 -7.39 -3.56 -5.90
N VAL A 15 -7.27 -3.99 -4.63
CA VAL A 15 -8.43 -4.15 -3.72
C VAL A 15 -9.29 -2.89 -3.64
N ALA A 16 -8.69 -1.72 -3.52
CA ALA A 16 -9.44 -0.46 -3.37
C ALA A 16 -10.28 -0.14 -4.63
N GLY A 17 -9.68 -0.21 -5.83
CA GLY A 17 -10.38 0.08 -7.08
C GLY A 17 -11.48 -0.94 -7.40
N LEU A 18 -11.21 -2.23 -7.18
CA LEU A 18 -12.22 -3.29 -7.34
C LEU A 18 -13.39 -3.10 -6.37
N SER A 19 -13.12 -2.71 -5.11
CA SER A 19 -14.15 -2.43 -4.12
C SER A 19 -15.04 -1.25 -4.52
N VAL A 20 -14.45 -0.18 -5.10
CA VAL A 20 -15.22 0.94 -5.67
C VAL A 20 -16.09 0.46 -6.82
N ALA A 21 -15.49 -0.23 -7.80
CA ALA A 21 -16.18 -0.65 -9.01
C ALA A 21 -17.38 -1.57 -8.71
N LEU A 22 -17.18 -2.57 -7.86
CA LEU A 22 -18.23 -3.51 -7.47
C LEU A 22 -19.36 -2.82 -6.69
N ALA A 23 -19.04 -1.88 -5.80
CA ALA A 23 -20.03 -1.20 -4.98
C ALA A 23 -20.78 -0.07 -5.71
N ALA A 24 -20.31 0.34 -6.90
CA ALA A 24 -20.91 1.41 -7.68
C ALA A 24 -22.15 0.98 -8.49
N ALA A 25 -22.53 -0.30 -8.48
CA ALA A 25 -23.73 -0.77 -9.17
C ALA A 25 -24.99 0.02 -8.80
N PRO A 26 -25.86 0.37 -9.76
CA PRO A 26 -25.87 0.02 -11.19
C PRO A 26 -25.13 1.01 -12.10
N ARG A 27 -24.30 1.91 -11.57
CA ARG A 27 -23.60 2.91 -12.35
C ARG A 27 -22.57 2.27 -13.29
N PRO A 28 -22.50 2.63 -14.60
CA PRO A 28 -21.45 2.17 -15.49
C PRO A 28 -20.07 2.59 -15.00
N VAL A 29 -19.15 1.62 -14.90
CA VAL A 29 -17.77 1.81 -14.45
C VAL A 29 -16.82 1.34 -15.53
N LEU A 30 -15.80 2.16 -15.84
CA LEU A 30 -14.62 1.74 -16.58
C LEU A 30 -13.48 1.55 -15.59
N LEU A 31 -13.08 0.31 -15.35
CA LEU A 31 -11.96 -0.05 -14.48
C LEU A 31 -10.69 -0.30 -15.29
N LEU A 32 -9.66 0.48 -15.02
CA LEU A 32 -8.37 0.43 -15.70
C LEU A 32 -7.34 -0.28 -14.83
N ALA A 33 -6.64 -1.26 -15.39
CA ALA A 33 -5.54 -1.95 -14.73
C ALA A 33 -4.29 -1.99 -15.63
N ARG A 34 -3.11 -1.75 -15.06
CA ARG A 34 -1.84 -1.88 -15.78
C ARG A 34 -1.56 -3.31 -16.19
N GLY A 35 -1.71 -4.23 -15.25
CA GLY A 35 -1.48 -5.65 -15.42
C GLY A 35 -2.74 -6.41 -15.75
N ARG A 36 -2.57 -7.72 -15.85
CA ARG A 36 -3.66 -8.67 -16.07
C ARG A 36 -4.07 -9.31 -14.75
N ASP A 37 -5.35 -9.53 -14.56
CA ASP A 37 -5.90 -10.24 -13.39
C ASP A 37 -5.53 -9.64 -12.02
N GLY A 38 -4.90 -8.44 -11.99
CA GLY A 38 -4.43 -7.78 -10.78
C GLY A 38 -3.29 -8.49 -10.05
N GLY A 39 -2.70 -9.52 -10.61
CA GLY A 39 -1.63 -10.32 -9.99
C GLY A 39 -0.34 -9.54 -9.74
N ASP A 40 -0.12 -8.45 -10.47
CA ASP A 40 0.99 -7.52 -10.33
C ASP A 40 0.71 -6.35 -9.35
N SER A 41 -0.41 -6.40 -8.65
CA SER A 41 -0.75 -5.38 -7.65
C SER A 41 -0.09 -5.66 -6.29
N ALA A 42 0.23 -4.61 -5.54
CA ALA A 42 0.68 -4.75 -4.15
C ALA A 42 -0.35 -5.51 -3.29
N SER A 43 -1.64 -5.40 -3.63
CA SER A 43 -2.71 -6.16 -2.97
C SER A 43 -2.57 -7.67 -3.16
N ALA A 44 -2.19 -8.13 -4.37
CA ALA A 44 -1.99 -9.55 -4.65
C ALA A 44 -0.75 -10.12 -3.96
N LEU A 45 0.29 -9.29 -3.78
CA LEU A 45 1.52 -9.68 -3.08
C LEU A 45 1.40 -9.65 -1.56
N ALA A 46 0.27 -9.18 -1.00
CA ALA A 46 0.07 -9.11 0.44
C ALA A 46 -0.05 -10.52 1.04
N GLN A 47 0.89 -10.86 1.91
CA GLN A 47 0.96 -12.15 2.61
C GLN A 47 0.15 -12.15 3.91
N GLY A 48 -0.01 -10.98 4.54
CA GLY A 48 -0.82 -10.81 5.74
C GLY A 48 -2.32 -10.99 5.46
N GLY A 49 -3.09 -11.11 6.53
CA GLY A 49 -4.54 -11.22 6.43
C GLY A 49 -5.25 -9.87 6.42
N ILE A 50 -6.51 -9.91 6.85
CA ILE A 50 -7.39 -8.75 7.02
C ILE A 50 -7.74 -8.63 8.50
N ALA A 51 -7.47 -7.48 9.11
CA ALA A 51 -7.79 -7.24 10.50
C ALA A 51 -9.29 -7.02 10.67
N ALA A 52 -9.94 -7.81 11.54
CA ALA A 52 -11.36 -7.64 11.86
C ALA A 52 -11.65 -8.15 13.29
N ALA A 53 -12.25 -7.33 14.12
CA ALA A 53 -12.59 -7.67 15.49
C ALA A 53 -13.84 -8.56 15.51
N ILE A 54 -13.66 -9.86 15.22
CA ILE A 54 -14.72 -10.88 15.13
C ILE A 54 -14.46 -12.09 16.03
N GLY A 55 -13.32 -12.10 16.72
CA GLY A 55 -12.95 -13.18 17.65
C GLY A 55 -13.64 -13.07 19.01
N PRO A 56 -13.68 -14.16 19.79
CA PRO A 56 -14.20 -14.12 21.15
C PRO A 56 -13.45 -13.11 22.03
N GLY A 57 -14.18 -12.22 22.68
CA GLY A 57 -13.61 -11.21 23.57
C GLY A 57 -12.96 -10.00 22.88
N ASP A 58 -12.93 -9.96 21.55
CA ASP A 58 -12.48 -8.80 20.78
C ASP A 58 -13.67 -7.89 20.39
N CYS A 59 -13.39 -6.62 20.14
CA CYS A 59 -14.42 -5.66 19.73
C CYS A 59 -13.81 -4.54 18.85
N PRO A 60 -14.64 -3.84 18.06
CA PRO A 60 -14.16 -2.72 17.23
C PRO A 60 -13.43 -1.65 18.03
N THR A 61 -13.83 -1.37 19.27
CA THR A 61 -13.14 -0.38 20.12
C THR A 61 -11.71 -0.78 20.45
N ALA A 62 -11.44 -2.07 20.69
CA ALA A 62 -10.08 -2.58 20.89
C ALA A 62 -9.23 -2.46 19.60
N HIS A 63 -9.85 -2.71 18.43
CA HIS A 63 -9.18 -2.51 17.14
C HIS A 63 -8.88 -1.02 16.88
N VAL A 64 -9.78 -0.11 17.25
CA VAL A 64 -9.54 1.35 17.23
C VAL A 64 -8.33 1.71 18.08
N HIS A 65 -8.27 1.23 19.32
CA HIS A 65 -7.17 1.51 20.24
C HIS A 65 -5.81 1.08 19.63
N ASP A 66 -5.71 -0.17 19.17
CA ASP A 66 -4.48 -0.68 18.57
C ASP A 66 -4.06 0.12 17.33
N THR A 67 -5.05 0.56 16.52
CA THR A 67 -4.78 1.36 15.31
C THR A 67 -4.27 2.77 15.66
N LEU A 68 -4.84 3.41 16.68
CA LEU A 68 -4.40 4.73 17.15
C LEU A 68 -2.99 4.67 17.77
N GLU A 69 -2.73 3.64 18.58
CA GLU A 69 -1.42 3.42 19.20
C GLU A 69 -0.34 3.18 18.13
N ALA A 70 -0.57 2.25 17.21
CA ALA A 70 0.36 1.97 16.11
C ALA A 70 0.61 3.20 15.22
N GLY A 71 -0.41 4.03 15.00
CA GLY A 71 -0.33 5.26 14.22
C GLY A 71 0.28 6.44 14.96
N ALA A 72 0.82 6.21 16.16
CA ALA A 72 1.38 7.25 17.06
C ALA A 72 0.39 8.40 17.34
N CYS A 73 -0.91 8.09 17.42
CA CYS A 73 -2.00 9.03 17.63
C CYS A 73 -2.07 10.18 16.62
N HIS A 74 -1.43 10.04 15.46
CA HIS A 74 -1.50 10.99 14.32
C HIS A 74 -2.71 10.72 13.41
N ASN A 75 -3.50 9.74 13.74
CA ASN A 75 -4.66 9.30 12.97
C ASN A 75 -5.83 10.30 13.02
N ASP A 76 -6.71 10.24 12.03
CA ASP A 76 -8.08 10.73 12.16
C ASP A 76 -8.91 9.67 12.90
N SER A 77 -9.27 9.95 14.16
CA SER A 77 -9.98 9.00 15.03
C SER A 77 -11.32 8.54 14.45
N THR A 78 -11.99 9.43 13.70
CA THR A 78 -13.29 9.11 13.08
C THR A 78 -13.11 8.16 11.88
N ALA A 79 -12.02 8.31 11.12
CA ALA A 79 -11.69 7.38 10.05
C ALA A 79 -11.32 5.99 10.62
N VAL A 80 -10.55 5.96 11.72
CA VAL A 80 -10.18 4.71 12.41
C VAL A 80 -11.41 4.00 12.97
N GLN A 81 -12.28 4.75 13.65
CA GLN A 81 -13.53 4.18 14.19
C GLN A 81 -14.37 3.55 13.07
N TYR A 82 -14.57 4.30 11.96
CA TYR A 82 -15.32 3.78 10.81
C TYR A 82 -14.68 2.52 10.22
N LEU A 83 -13.34 2.50 10.07
CA LEU A 83 -12.62 1.33 9.58
C LEU A 83 -12.90 0.10 10.44
N ALA A 84 -12.72 0.21 11.76
CA ALA A 84 -12.86 -0.90 12.70
C ALA A 84 -14.31 -1.40 12.79
N GLU A 85 -15.30 -0.49 12.80
CA GLU A 85 -16.72 -0.84 12.84
C GLU A 85 -17.18 -1.55 11.56
N GLN A 86 -16.61 -1.21 10.39
CA GLN A 86 -16.96 -1.81 9.11
C GLN A 86 -16.18 -3.10 8.79
N ALA A 87 -15.16 -3.45 9.57
CA ALA A 87 -14.31 -4.61 9.32
C ALA A 87 -15.10 -5.94 9.33
N PRO A 88 -15.99 -6.25 10.30
CA PRO A 88 -16.78 -7.48 10.27
C PRO A 88 -17.67 -7.58 9.02
N ALA A 89 -18.29 -6.47 8.61
CA ALA A 89 -19.12 -6.43 7.41
C ALA A 89 -18.28 -6.62 6.12
N ALA A 90 -17.02 -6.14 6.10
CA ALA A 90 -16.11 -6.38 4.98
C ALA A 90 -15.79 -7.88 4.84
N ILE A 91 -15.50 -8.57 5.93
CA ILE A 91 -15.28 -10.03 5.92
C ILE A 91 -16.53 -10.77 5.42
N ALA A 92 -17.72 -10.41 5.92
CA ALA A 92 -18.98 -11.05 5.48
C ALA A 92 -19.23 -10.85 3.96
N ARG A 93 -18.94 -9.64 3.42
CA ARG A 93 -19.06 -9.38 1.96
C ARG A 93 -18.12 -10.27 1.16
N LEU A 94 -16.87 -10.47 1.60
CA LEU A 94 -15.92 -11.32 0.92
C LEU A 94 -16.34 -12.80 0.93
N GLN A 95 -16.90 -13.27 2.04
CA GLN A 95 -17.50 -14.61 2.11
C GLN A 95 -18.66 -14.77 1.11
N ALA A 96 -19.52 -13.75 1.03
CA ALA A 96 -20.62 -13.74 0.05
C ALA A 96 -20.15 -13.74 -1.41
N LEU A 97 -18.95 -13.21 -1.69
CA LEU A 97 -18.28 -13.30 -2.99
C LEU A 97 -17.55 -14.64 -3.22
N GLY A 98 -17.65 -15.57 -2.28
CA GLY A 98 -17.05 -16.90 -2.39
C GLY A 98 -15.57 -16.98 -2.02
N LEU A 99 -15.04 -16.00 -1.27
CA LEU A 99 -13.68 -16.11 -0.71
C LEU A 99 -13.72 -17.11 0.46
N ALA A 100 -12.93 -18.19 0.32
CA ALA A 100 -12.74 -19.17 1.38
C ALA A 100 -11.64 -18.67 2.31
N PHE A 101 -12.00 -18.35 3.55
CA PHE A 101 -11.05 -18.05 4.62
C PHE A 101 -10.62 -19.34 5.35
N ASP A 102 -9.43 -19.31 5.91
CA ASP A 102 -8.88 -20.42 6.69
C ASP A 102 -9.72 -20.67 7.94
N ARG A 103 -9.92 -21.95 8.28
CA ARG A 103 -10.72 -22.37 9.41
C ARG A 103 -9.93 -23.29 10.33
N ASP A 104 -10.32 -23.31 11.59
CA ASP A 104 -9.86 -24.29 12.57
C ASP A 104 -10.61 -25.63 12.40
N ASP A 105 -10.26 -26.61 13.24
CA ASP A 105 -10.84 -27.94 13.21
C ASP A 105 -12.33 -27.96 13.59
N ASP A 106 -12.80 -26.91 14.29
CA ASP A 106 -14.22 -26.71 14.64
C ASP A 106 -15.00 -25.99 13.51
N GLY A 107 -14.35 -25.65 12.41
CA GLY A 107 -14.94 -24.93 11.26
C GLY A 107 -15.12 -23.42 11.49
N ARG A 108 -14.58 -22.86 12.59
CA ARG A 108 -14.57 -21.42 12.84
C ARG A 108 -13.45 -20.76 12.05
N LEU A 109 -13.56 -19.43 11.80
CA LEU A 109 -12.46 -18.68 11.19
C LEU A 109 -11.21 -18.77 12.06
N ARG A 110 -10.10 -19.20 11.46
CA ARG A 110 -8.79 -19.20 12.12
C ARG A 110 -8.28 -17.76 12.18
N LEU A 111 -8.08 -17.27 13.41
CA LEU A 111 -7.58 -15.93 13.65
C LEU A 111 -6.10 -15.97 14.03
N GLY A 112 -5.33 -15.05 13.47
CA GLY A 112 -3.92 -14.85 13.79
C GLY A 112 -3.68 -13.53 14.50
N ARG A 113 -2.42 -13.33 14.94
CA ARG A 113 -1.92 -12.09 15.54
C ARG A 113 -0.71 -11.59 14.76
N GLU A 114 -0.67 -10.28 14.52
CA GLU A 114 0.47 -9.59 13.93
C GLU A 114 0.91 -8.42 14.82
N GLY A 115 2.04 -7.79 14.48
CA GLY A 115 2.63 -6.73 15.29
C GLY A 115 1.69 -5.54 15.56
N GLY A 116 1.71 -5.08 16.80
CA GLY A 116 0.87 -4.00 17.30
C GLY A 116 -0.56 -4.39 17.66
N HIS A 117 -0.98 -5.64 17.44
CA HIS A 117 -2.30 -6.13 17.87
C HIS A 117 -2.26 -6.74 19.25
N HIS A 118 -3.23 -6.39 20.10
CA HIS A 118 -3.42 -6.98 21.43
C HIS A 118 -4.39 -8.18 21.42
N ALA A 119 -5.07 -8.45 20.30
CA ALA A 119 -5.99 -9.58 20.14
C ALA A 119 -5.72 -10.35 18.84
N ASP A 120 -6.17 -11.63 18.80
CA ASP A 120 -6.17 -12.44 17.58
C ASP A 120 -7.35 -12.03 16.71
N ARG A 121 -7.09 -11.25 15.66
CA ARG A 121 -8.13 -10.69 14.77
C ARG A 121 -7.78 -10.75 13.30
N ILE A 122 -6.67 -11.34 12.93
CA ILE A 122 -6.24 -11.39 11.54
C ILE A 122 -6.84 -12.61 10.87
N VAL A 123 -7.68 -12.39 9.86
CA VAL A 123 -8.33 -13.43 9.06
C VAL A 123 -7.47 -13.69 7.83
N HIS A 124 -7.11 -14.95 7.59
CA HIS A 124 -6.28 -15.39 6.47
C HIS A 124 -7.08 -16.20 5.45
N ALA A 125 -6.59 -16.24 4.22
CA ALA A 125 -7.10 -17.08 3.15
C ALA A 125 -5.93 -17.74 2.40
N GLY A 126 -5.82 -19.06 2.51
CA GLY A 126 -4.70 -19.81 1.91
C GLY A 126 -3.35 -19.57 2.61
N GLY A 127 -3.36 -19.50 3.94
CA GLY A 127 -2.17 -19.21 4.75
C GLY A 127 -1.66 -17.79 4.50
N ASP A 128 -0.41 -17.66 4.06
CA ASP A 128 0.22 -16.38 3.71
C ASP A 128 0.02 -15.95 2.24
N ALA A 129 -1.07 -16.41 1.60
CA ALA A 129 -1.46 -16.02 0.24
C ALA A 129 -2.76 -15.18 0.22
N SER A 130 -3.12 -14.54 1.33
CA SER A 130 -4.43 -13.89 1.52
C SER A 130 -4.71 -12.81 0.47
N GLY A 131 -3.71 -12.03 0.09
CA GLY A 131 -3.85 -10.98 -0.94
C GLY A 131 -4.19 -11.55 -2.32
N ALA A 132 -3.48 -12.60 -2.75
CA ALA A 132 -3.73 -13.26 -4.03
C ALA A 132 -5.15 -13.85 -4.08
N ALA A 133 -5.58 -14.55 -3.02
CA ALA A 133 -6.92 -15.13 -2.91
C ALA A 133 -8.00 -14.04 -2.97
N LEU A 134 -7.81 -12.95 -2.23
CA LEU A 134 -8.71 -11.81 -2.20
C LEU A 134 -8.84 -11.14 -3.58
N VAL A 135 -7.72 -10.79 -4.20
CA VAL A 135 -7.69 -10.14 -5.51
C VAL A 135 -8.36 -11.02 -6.55
N ALA A 136 -8.05 -12.32 -6.58
CA ALA A 136 -8.70 -13.26 -7.51
C ALA A 136 -10.22 -13.33 -7.33
N ALA A 137 -10.72 -13.31 -6.09
CA ALA A 137 -12.16 -13.31 -5.81
C ALA A 137 -12.83 -12.01 -6.29
N LEU A 138 -12.24 -10.85 -6.03
CA LEU A 138 -12.76 -9.55 -6.46
C LEU A 138 -12.72 -9.39 -7.99
N TRP A 139 -11.65 -9.83 -8.66
CA TRP A 139 -11.56 -9.83 -10.13
C TRP A 139 -12.61 -10.71 -10.77
N ARG A 140 -12.83 -11.91 -10.24
CA ARG A 140 -13.88 -12.81 -10.71
C ARG A 140 -15.27 -12.17 -10.59
N ALA A 141 -15.54 -11.51 -9.47
CA ALA A 141 -16.79 -10.78 -9.26
C ALA A 141 -16.92 -9.58 -10.23
N ALA A 142 -15.85 -8.82 -10.45
CA ALA A 142 -15.85 -7.68 -11.37
C ALA A 142 -16.10 -8.11 -12.83
N ARG A 143 -15.50 -9.22 -13.27
CA ARG A 143 -15.75 -9.80 -14.61
C ARG A 143 -17.19 -10.28 -14.81
N ALA A 144 -17.84 -10.74 -13.76
CA ALA A 144 -19.24 -11.17 -13.81
C ALA A 144 -20.23 -9.99 -13.73
N ALA A 145 -19.78 -8.80 -13.35
CA ALA A 145 -20.63 -7.64 -13.12
C ALA A 145 -20.90 -6.89 -14.44
N GLY A 146 -22.15 -6.90 -14.93
CA GLY A 146 -22.53 -6.31 -16.21
C GLY A 146 -22.42 -4.77 -16.28
N HIS A 147 -22.17 -4.07 -15.19
CA HIS A 147 -21.97 -2.62 -15.15
C HIS A 147 -20.49 -2.21 -15.18
N ILE A 148 -19.54 -3.15 -15.16
CA ILE A 148 -18.10 -2.90 -15.15
C ILE A 148 -17.50 -3.30 -16.51
N GLU A 149 -16.88 -2.34 -17.18
CA GLU A 149 -15.98 -2.57 -18.30
C GLU A 149 -14.54 -2.63 -17.77
N LEU A 150 -13.85 -3.75 -17.97
CA LEU A 150 -12.46 -3.95 -17.55
C LEU A 150 -11.52 -3.69 -18.73
N ARG A 151 -10.54 -2.80 -18.54
CA ARG A 151 -9.44 -2.58 -19.50
C ARG A 151 -8.10 -2.88 -18.85
N GLU A 152 -7.53 -3.99 -19.25
CA GLU A 152 -6.21 -4.46 -18.80
C GLU A 152 -5.11 -3.95 -19.72
N GLY A 153 -3.88 -3.81 -19.21
CA GLY A 153 -2.73 -3.31 -19.97
C GLY A 153 -2.79 -1.80 -20.28
N GLN A 154 -3.66 -1.06 -19.59
CA GLN A 154 -3.83 0.38 -19.81
C GLN A 154 -3.39 1.20 -18.59
N GLN A 155 -2.81 2.36 -18.88
CA GLN A 155 -2.32 3.29 -17.87
C GLN A 155 -2.92 4.68 -18.09
N ALA A 156 -3.33 5.34 -17.00
CA ALA A 156 -3.68 6.75 -17.04
C ALA A 156 -2.40 7.61 -17.17
N LEU A 157 -2.35 8.45 -18.19
CA LEU A 157 -1.22 9.32 -18.50
C LEU A 157 -1.44 10.76 -18.05
N ALA A 158 -2.67 11.25 -18.21
CA ALA A 158 -3.05 12.63 -17.90
C ALA A 158 -4.53 12.73 -17.59
N LEU A 159 -4.90 13.73 -16.82
CA LEU A 159 -6.29 14.14 -16.63
C LEU A 159 -6.59 15.35 -17.51
N LEU A 160 -7.77 15.37 -18.12
CA LEU A 160 -8.29 16.54 -18.79
C LEU A 160 -9.12 17.32 -17.78
N LEU A 161 -8.73 18.56 -17.50
CA LEU A 161 -9.51 19.48 -16.68
C LEU A 161 -10.18 20.53 -17.55
N ARG A 162 -11.37 20.94 -17.15
CA ARG A 162 -12.12 22.04 -17.76
C ARG A 162 -12.71 22.91 -16.66
N GLY A 163 -12.24 24.14 -16.58
CA GLY A 163 -12.64 25.04 -15.49
C GLY A 163 -12.25 24.50 -14.09
N GLY A 164 -11.12 23.80 -13.96
CA GLY A 164 -10.66 23.21 -12.70
C GLY A 164 -11.39 21.92 -12.27
N ALA A 165 -12.30 21.40 -13.10
CA ALA A 165 -13.02 20.15 -12.85
C ALA A 165 -12.60 19.07 -13.85
N VAL A 166 -12.65 17.78 -13.43
CA VAL A 166 -12.38 16.64 -14.32
C VAL A 166 -13.33 16.63 -15.49
N ALA A 167 -12.79 16.46 -16.71
CA ALA A 167 -13.51 16.33 -17.95
C ALA A 167 -13.13 15.09 -18.77
N GLY A 168 -12.09 14.38 -18.34
CA GLY A 168 -11.65 13.13 -18.97
C GLY A 168 -10.31 12.63 -18.46
N VAL A 169 -9.91 11.46 -18.96
CA VAL A 169 -8.62 10.84 -18.70
C VAL A 169 -8.00 10.39 -20.02
N CYS A 170 -6.71 10.67 -20.22
CA CYS A 170 -5.92 10.14 -21.31
C CYS A 170 -5.29 8.83 -20.88
N LEU A 171 -5.45 7.80 -21.68
CA LEU A 171 -4.94 6.46 -21.43
C LEU A 171 -3.84 6.12 -22.43
N SER A 172 -2.85 5.32 -22.03
CA SER A 172 -2.00 4.59 -22.97
C SER A 172 -2.40 3.13 -23.01
N ASP A 173 -2.25 2.50 -24.18
CA ASP A 173 -2.31 1.06 -24.32
C ASP A 173 -0.89 0.44 -24.35
N ALA A 174 -0.85 -0.89 -24.38
CA ALA A 174 0.41 -1.64 -24.42
C ALA A 174 1.18 -1.46 -25.75
N GLN A 175 0.56 -0.92 -26.78
CA GLN A 175 1.13 -0.65 -28.10
C GLN A 175 1.63 0.79 -28.25
N GLY A 176 1.53 1.61 -27.19
CA GLY A 176 1.93 3.02 -27.21
C GLY A 176 0.90 3.95 -27.85
N GLY A 177 -0.29 3.46 -28.13
CA GLY A 177 -1.44 4.28 -28.51
C GLY A 177 -1.95 5.10 -27.34
N SER A 178 -2.67 6.18 -27.63
CA SER A 178 -3.37 6.97 -26.60
C SER A 178 -4.82 7.19 -26.97
N ALA A 179 -5.69 7.15 -25.96
CA ALA A 179 -7.12 7.36 -26.10
C ALA A 179 -7.65 8.30 -25.01
N LEU A 180 -8.57 9.18 -25.38
CA LEU A 180 -9.32 10.00 -24.44
C LEU A 180 -10.61 9.28 -24.05
N VAL A 181 -10.83 9.15 -22.75
CA VAL A 181 -12.13 8.80 -22.18
C VAL A 181 -12.72 10.05 -21.54
N GLU A 182 -13.82 10.55 -22.09
CA GLU A 182 -14.55 11.66 -21.50
C GLU A 182 -15.35 11.18 -20.29
N THR A 183 -15.13 11.83 -19.15
CA THR A 183 -15.83 11.57 -17.89
C THR A 183 -15.74 12.78 -16.97
N ALA A 184 -16.77 12.99 -16.15
CA ALA A 184 -16.77 14.01 -15.11
C ALA A 184 -16.22 13.50 -13.77
N GLU A 185 -15.92 12.19 -13.65
CA GLU A 185 -15.53 11.58 -12.37
C GLU A 185 -14.48 10.49 -12.56
N VAL A 186 -13.35 10.68 -11.88
CA VAL A 186 -12.21 9.76 -11.86
C VAL A 186 -11.88 9.41 -10.41
N VAL A 187 -11.66 8.12 -10.15
CA VAL A 187 -11.15 7.61 -8.89
C VAL A 187 -9.72 7.09 -9.11
N LEU A 188 -8.76 7.65 -8.41
CA LEU A 188 -7.41 7.12 -8.33
C LEU A 188 -7.34 6.06 -7.22
N ALA A 189 -6.99 4.82 -7.58
CA ALA A 189 -6.81 3.68 -6.69
C ALA A 189 -5.52 2.92 -7.05
N THR A 190 -4.47 3.68 -7.35
CA THR A 190 -3.26 3.25 -8.06
C THR A 190 -2.19 2.65 -7.15
N GLY A 191 -2.43 2.55 -5.84
CA GLY A 191 -1.45 2.08 -4.87
C GLY A 191 -0.41 3.13 -4.50
N GLY A 192 0.69 2.68 -3.90
CA GLY A 192 1.68 3.52 -3.25
C GLY A 192 2.90 3.85 -4.09
N ILE A 193 4.03 4.03 -3.39
CA ILE A 193 5.30 4.57 -3.91
C ILE A 193 6.50 3.67 -3.64
N GLY A 194 6.31 2.46 -3.13
CA GLY A 194 7.43 1.64 -2.63
C GLY A 194 8.48 1.31 -3.69
N ALA A 195 8.11 1.25 -4.97
CA ALA A 195 9.04 1.03 -6.09
C ALA A 195 10.02 2.20 -6.34
N LEU A 196 9.88 3.33 -5.63
CA LEU A 196 10.85 4.42 -5.63
C LEU A 196 12.04 4.17 -4.70
N PHE A 197 12.06 3.09 -3.92
CA PHE A 197 13.13 2.74 -2.98
C PHE A 197 13.95 1.57 -3.49
N ALA A 198 15.24 1.53 -3.15
CA ALA A 198 16.18 0.49 -3.59
C ALA A 198 15.86 -0.89 -3.01
N ALA A 199 15.29 -0.95 -1.82
CA ALA A 199 14.74 -2.17 -1.24
C ALA A 199 13.24 -1.97 -1.00
N SER A 200 12.42 -2.79 -1.63
CA SER A 200 10.95 -2.70 -1.58
C SER A 200 10.32 -4.08 -1.68
N THR A 201 9.21 -4.27 -0.98
CA THR A 201 8.34 -5.45 -1.14
C THR A 201 7.21 -5.19 -2.14
N ASN A 202 7.16 -3.98 -2.72
CA ASN A 202 6.11 -3.57 -3.64
C ASN A 202 6.48 -3.90 -5.09
N PRO A 203 5.49 -4.19 -5.95
CA PRO A 203 5.74 -4.39 -7.37
C PRO A 203 6.22 -3.11 -8.03
N ALA A 204 6.90 -3.22 -9.19
CA ALA A 204 7.42 -2.09 -9.95
C ALA A 204 6.33 -1.05 -10.30
N GLY A 205 5.07 -1.48 -10.39
CA GLY A 205 3.92 -0.60 -10.63
C GLY A 205 3.53 0.32 -9.47
N ALA A 206 4.05 0.08 -8.25
CA ALA A 206 3.85 0.97 -7.10
C ALA A 206 4.84 2.16 -7.15
N ASP A 207 4.83 2.89 -8.24
CA ASP A 207 5.78 3.95 -8.60
C ASP A 207 5.31 5.37 -8.24
N GLY A 208 4.09 5.52 -7.69
CA GLY A 208 3.53 6.81 -7.32
C GLY A 208 2.87 7.58 -8.47
N ASN A 209 2.65 6.97 -9.64
CA ASN A 209 2.07 7.64 -10.80
C ASN A 209 0.73 8.32 -10.48
N GLY A 210 -0.21 7.64 -9.82
CA GLY A 210 -1.50 8.24 -9.47
C GLY A 210 -1.38 9.40 -8.48
N LEU A 211 -0.45 9.34 -7.53
CA LEU A 211 -0.14 10.46 -6.65
C LEU A 211 0.37 11.66 -7.48
N ALA A 212 1.30 11.43 -8.41
CA ALA A 212 1.82 12.47 -9.29
C ALA A 212 0.73 13.07 -10.20
N LEU A 213 -0.19 12.24 -10.74
CA LEU A 213 -1.33 12.69 -11.54
C LEU A 213 -2.29 13.57 -10.73
N GLY A 214 -2.63 13.16 -9.52
CA GLY A 214 -3.50 13.94 -8.64
C GLY A 214 -2.88 15.30 -8.28
N LEU A 215 -1.59 15.32 -7.96
CA LEU A 215 -0.84 16.54 -7.67
C LEU A 215 -0.77 17.48 -8.89
N ALA A 216 -0.54 16.93 -10.09
CA ALA A 216 -0.56 17.70 -11.33
C ALA A 216 -1.94 18.31 -11.62
N ALA A 217 -3.02 17.64 -11.22
CA ALA A 217 -4.39 18.14 -11.32
C ALA A 217 -4.75 19.19 -10.26
N GLY A 218 -3.86 19.49 -9.30
CA GLY A 218 -4.07 20.49 -8.25
C GLY A 218 -4.56 19.93 -6.92
N ALA A 219 -4.67 18.61 -6.77
CA ALA A 219 -4.94 18.00 -5.47
C ALA A 219 -3.79 18.25 -4.49
N GLN A 220 -4.11 18.33 -3.21
CA GLN A 220 -3.12 18.52 -2.16
C GLN A 220 -2.52 17.18 -1.71
N ALA A 221 -1.25 17.19 -1.30
CA ALA A 221 -0.64 16.06 -0.63
C ALA A 221 -0.73 16.20 0.90
N ARG A 222 -0.62 15.07 1.61
CA ARG A 222 -0.56 15.01 3.06
C ARG A 222 0.38 13.90 3.50
N ASP A 223 1.19 14.18 4.55
CA ASP A 223 1.96 13.18 5.28
C ASP A 223 2.93 12.35 4.40
N LEU A 224 3.52 12.97 3.34
CA LEU A 224 4.36 12.29 2.35
C LEU A 224 5.64 11.67 2.95
N GLU A 225 6.08 12.12 4.11
CA GLU A 225 7.23 11.60 4.85
C GLU A 225 6.98 10.25 5.50
N PHE A 226 5.73 9.84 5.71
CA PHE A 226 5.43 8.59 6.40
C PHE A 226 5.44 7.39 5.43
N VAL A 227 6.61 6.79 5.29
CA VAL A 227 6.84 5.54 4.58
C VAL A 227 7.14 4.46 5.60
N GLN A 228 6.32 3.42 5.66
CA GLN A 228 6.53 2.25 6.51
C GLN A 228 7.49 1.29 5.82
N PHE A 229 8.51 0.86 6.54
CA PHE A 229 9.41 -0.21 6.12
C PHE A 229 8.99 -1.50 6.81
N HIS A 230 8.80 -2.57 6.03
CA HIS A 230 8.64 -3.90 6.60
C HIS A 230 9.98 -4.37 7.16
N PRO A 231 10.06 -4.87 8.38
CA PRO A 231 11.33 -5.23 8.99
C PRO A 231 12.01 -6.46 8.36
N THR A 232 11.22 -7.34 7.74
CA THR A 232 11.64 -8.65 7.29
C THR A 232 11.25 -8.90 5.84
N ALA A 233 12.00 -8.32 4.89
CA ALA A 233 12.08 -8.80 3.52
C ALA A 233 13.25 -9.78 3.41
N LEU A 234 13.16 -10.77 2.52
CA LEU A 234 14.25 -11.74 2.30
C LEU A 234 15.48 -10.99 1.75
N ALA A 235 16.60 -11.09 2.48
CA ALA A 235 17.84 -10.40 2.12
C ALA A 235 18.61 -11.20 1.07
N VAL A 236 18.11 -11.17 -0.19
CA VAL A 236 18.69 -11.90 -1.33
C VAL A 236 18.93 -10.96 -2.50
N GLY A 237 19.87 -11.34 -3.36
CA GLY A 237 20.22 -10.60 -4.58
C GLY A 237 21.33 -9.56 -4.38
N GLU A 238 22.13 -9.37 -5.44
CA GLU A 238 23.26 -8.41 -5.47
C GLU A 238 22.82 -6.99 -5.88
N GLY A 239 21.60 -6.82 -6.40
CA GLY A 239 21.14 -5.62 -7.08
C GLY A 239 20.18 -4.75 -6.29
N ARG A 240 20.59 -4.13 -5.16
CA ARG A 240 19.79 -3.05 -4.59
C ARG A 240 19.60 -1.94 -5.62
N GLY A 241 18.35 -1.65 -5.98
CA GLY A 241 18.02 -0.56 -6.91
C GLY A 241 17.59 -1.00 -8.32
N ASP A 242 17.59 -2.29 -8.64
CA ASP A 242 17.11 -2.82 -9.94
C ASP A 242 15.58 -2.68 -10.12
N GLY A 243 14.86 -2.42 -9.03
CA GLY A 243 13.40 -2.23 -9.02
C GLY A 243 12.60 -3.52 -8.92
N GLN A 244 13.27 -4.66 -8.73
CA GLN A 244 12.56 -5.90 -8.43
C GLN A 244 12.13 -5.94 -6.96
N PRO A 245 10.92 -6.44 -6.67
CA PRO A 245 10.46 -6.57 -5.30
C PRO A 245 11.26 -7.67 -4.57
N LEU A 246 11.68 -7.36 -3.35
CA LEU A 246 12.21 -8.38 -2.44
C LEU A 246 11.05 -9.26 -1.95
N PRO A 247 11.23 -10.59 -1.88
CA PRO A 247 10.21 -11.46 -1.30
C PRO A 247 9.91 -11.05 0.14
N LEU A 248 8.64 -10.90 0.46
CA LEU A 248 8.20 -10.58 1.81
C LEU A 248 8.32 -11.82 2.70
N VAL A 249 8.95 -11.68 3.86
CA VAL A 249 8.91 -12.66 4.96
C VAL A 249 7.89 -12.16 5.97
N THR A 250 6.69 -12.71 5.90
CA THR A 250 5.48 -12.19 6.57
C THR A 250 5.64 -12.02 8.08
N GLU A 251 5.00 -11.00 8.62
CA GLU A 251 4.94 -10.75 10.07
C GLU A 251 4.21 -11.84 10.84
N ALA A 252 3.30 -12.57 10.21
CA ALA A 252 2.59 -13.70 10.79
C ALA A 252 3.55 -14.80 11.31
N LEU A 253 4.77 -14.90 10.75
CA LEU A 253 5.82 -15.77 11.29
C LEU A 253 6.23 -15.38 12.71
N ARG A 254 6.39 -14.06 12.97
CA ARG A 254 6.69 -13.54 14.31
C ARG A 254 5.50 -13.77 15.25
N GLY A 255 4.27 -13.62 14.75
CA GLY A 255 3.06 -14.03 15.45
C GLY A 255 3.00 -15.52 15.77
N ALA A 256 3.61 -16.37 14.94
CA ALA A 256 3.74 -17.80 15.15
C ALA A 256 4.96 -18.20 16.03
N GLY A 257 5.69 -17.22 16.58
CA GLY A 257 6.80 -17.43 17.52
C GLY A 257 8.20 -17.28 16.94
N ALA A 258 8.36 -16.95 15.64
CA ALA A 258 9.66 -16.67 15.07
C ALA A 258 10.31 -15.42 15.71
N ARG A 259 11.64 -15.41 15.82
CA ARG A 259 12.41 -14.36 16.49
C ARG A 259 13.56 -13.86 15.65
N LEU A 260 13.93 -12.58 15.86
CA LEU A 260 15.03 -11.91 15.18
C LEU A 260 16.33 -12.01 15.98
N TYR A 261 17.41 -12.30 15.26
CA TYR A 261 18.76 -12.46 15.82
C TYR A 261 19.79 -11.74 14.95
N ASP A 262 20.92 -11.36 15.58
CA ASP A 262 22.13 -10.94 14.88
C ASP A 262 23.03 -12.13 14.51
N ASP A 263 24.21 -11.84 13.93
CA ASP A 263 25.22 -12.86 13.56
C ASP A 263 25.75 -13.65 14.76
N GLN A 264 25.73 -13.07 15.96
CA GLN A 264 26.20 -13.71 17.20
C GLN A 264 25.10 -14.51 17.88
N GLY A 265 23.89 -14.53 17.33
CA GLY A 265 22.75 -15.23 17.90
C GLY A 265 22.10 -14.48 19.07
N ARG A 266 22.35 -13.17 19.23
CA ARG A 266 21.70 -12.33 20.24
C ARG A 266 20.33 -11.90 19.72
N PRO A 267 19.25 -12.01 20.55
CA PRO A 267 17.92 -11.54 20.14
C PRO A 267 17.91 -10.03 19.92
N LEU A 268 17.50 -9.57 18.73
CA LEU A 268 17.53 -8.15 18.37
C LEU A 268 16.51 -7.30 19.14
N MET A 269 15.37 -7.86 19.51
CA MET A 269 14.27 -7.13 20.12
C MET A 269 14.20 -7.25 21.66
N ALA A 270 15.14 -8.00 22.28
CA ALA A 270 15.15 -8.22 23.71
C ALA A 270 15.35 -6.91 24.48
N GLY A 271 14.44 -6.61 25.40
CA GLY A 271 14.52 -5.41 26.26
C GLY A 271 14.19 -4.07 25.60
N LEU A 272 13.90 -4.04 24.27
CA LEU A 272 13.58 -2.82 23.54
C LEU A 272 12.09 -2.46 23.61
N HIS A 273 11.21 -3.44 23.76
CA HIS A 273 9.77 -3.24 23.82
C HIS A 273 9.09 -4.42 24.54
N PRO A 274 7.98 -4.19 25.29
CA PRO A 274 7.25 -5.28 25.98
C PRO A 274 6.77 -6.40 25.05
N LEU A 275 6.37 -6.05 23.82
CA LEU A 275 5.93 -7.02 22.79
C LEU A 275 7.11 -7.67 22.03
N ALA A 276 8.38 -7.32 22.36
CA ALA A 276 9.57 -7.84 21.70
C ALA A 276 9.44 -7.87 20.16
N ASP A 277 9.53 -9.03 19.52
CA ASP A 277 9.45 -9.19 18.06
C ASP A 277 8.08 -8.81 17.45
N LEU A 278 7.04 -8.65 18.27
CA LEU A 278 5.71 -8.14 17.89
C LEU A 278 5.54 -6.65 18.16
N ALA A 279 6.61 -5.92 18.48
CA ALA A 279 6.60 -4.47 18.59
C ALA A 279 6.11 -3.81 17.28
N PRO A 280 5.68 -2.53 17.32
CA PRO A 280 5.33 -1.78 16.12
C PRO A 280 6.40 -1.85 15.04
N ARG A 281 5.99 -1.94 13.78
CA ARG A 281 6.88 -2.20 12.62
C ARG A 281 8.01 -1.19 12.50
N ASP A 282 7.77 0.07 12.79
CA ASP A 282 8.76 1.13 12.72
C ASP A 282 9.93 0.89 13.67
N LEU A 283 9.67 0.42 14.91
CA LEU A 283 10.71 0.08 15.86
C LEU A 283 11.52 -1.14 15.41
N VAL A 284 10.85 -2.21 15.01
CA VAL A 284 11.53 -3.43 14.54
C VAL A 284 12.35 -3.14 13.29
N ALA A 285 11.81 -2.39 12.32
CA ALA A 285 12.52 -2.03 11.10
C ALA A 285 13.76 -1.17 11.38
N ARG A 286 13.69 -0.22 12.31
CA ARG A 286 14.88 0.57 12.75
C ARG A 286 15.95 -0.30 13.39
N THR A 287 15.56 -1.24 14.24
CA THR A 287 16.50 -2.15 14.90
C THR A 287 17.22 -3.01 13.86
N VAL A 288 16.49 -3.65 12.96
CA VAL A 288 17.08 -4.44 11.88
C VAL A 288 17.95 -3.57 10.97
N TRP A 289 17.49 -2.35 10.63
CA TRP A 289 18.27 -1.40 9.84
C TRP A 289 19.61 -1.06 10.51
N GLN A 290 19.60 -0.73 11.78
CA GLN A 290 20.83 -0.38 12.55
C GLN A 290 21.80 -1.55 12.59
N THR A 291 21.31 -2.78 12.82
CA THR A 291 22.12 -4.00 12.79
C THR A 291 22.82 -4.16 11.42
N VAL A 292 22.07 -4.03 10.32
CA VAL A 292 22.61 -4.16 8.96
C VAL A 292 23.58 -3.00 8.64
N GLN A 293 23.30 -1.76 9.07
CA GLN A 293 24.21 -0.63 8.84
C GLN A 293 25.53 -0.74 9.64
N ASN A 294 25.52 -1.44 10.76
CA ASN A 294 26.73 -1.73 11.52
C ASN A 294 27.58 -2.87 10.91
N GLY A 295 27.15 -3.42 9.77
CA GLY A 295 27.84 -4.51 9.08
C GLY A 295 27.55 -5.91 9.64
N GLU A 296 26.53 -6.04 10.48
CA GLU A 296 26.05 -7.33 11.02
C GLU A 296 24.85 -7.84 10.20
N GLY A 297 24.71 -9.17 10.11
CA GLY A 297 23.52 -9.79 9.53
C GLY A 297 22.33 -9.72 10.47
N ALA A 298 21.12 -9.70 9.90
CA ALA A 298 19.88 -9.86 10.64
C ALA A 298 19.16 -11.12 10.15
N TRP A 299 18.72 -11.94 11.07
CA TRP A 299 18.21 -13.30 10.81
C TRP A 299 16.88 -13.52 11.51
N LEU A 300 15.90 -14.08 10.80
CA LEU A 300 14.67 -14.57 11.39
C LEU A 300 14.76 -16.08 11.60
N ASP A 301 14.64 -16.52 12.83
CA ASP A 301 14.59 -17.94 13.20
C ASP A 301 13.12 -18.36 13.34
N ALA A 302 12.69 -19.22 12.44
CA ALA A 302 11.36 -19.82 12.42
C ALA A 302 11.44 -21.36 12.30
N THR A 303 12.58 -21.94 12.63
CA THR A 303 12.85 -23.39 12.54
C THR A 303 11.89 -24.21 13.40
N ALA A 304 11.36 -23.64 14.49
CA ALA A 304 10.36 -24.28 15.36
C ALA A 304 9.04 -24.64 14.66
N LEU A 305 8.76 -24.08 13.47
CA LEU A 305 7.58 -24.45 12.68
C LEU A 305 7.68 -25.85 12.06
N GLY A 306 8.89 -26.37 11.85
CA GLY A 306 9.14 -27.73 11.37
C GLY A 306 8.29 -28.09 10.13
N GLU A 307 7.53 -29.19 10.24
CA GLU A 307 6.67 -29.67 9.15
C GLU A 307 5.45 -28.78 8.83
N ALA A 308 5.14 -27.79 9.65
CA ALA A 308 4.01 -26.89 9.42
C ALA A 308 4.29 -25.81 8.35
N TRP A 309 5.53 -25.65 7.88
CA TRP A 309 5.92 -24.65 6.90
C TRP A 309 5.07 -24.66 5.62
N PRO A 310 4.92 -25.79 4.88
CA PRO A 310 4.21 -25.77 3.61
C PRO A 310 2.72 -25.47 3.74
N SER A 311 2.12 -25.79 4.89
CA SER A 311 0.67 -25.58 5.10
C SER A 311 0.33 -24.20 5.66
N ARG A 312 1.20 -23.65 6.53
CA ARG A 312 0.92 -22.36 7.19
C ARG A 312 1.48 -21.16 6.45
N PHE A 313 2.65 -21.31 5.81
CA PHE A 313 3.37 -20.23 5.15
C PHE A 313 3.91 -20.67 3.78
N PRO A 314 3.02 -21.14 2.86
CA PRO A 314 3.43 -21.69 1.57
C PRO A 314 4.19 -20.68 0.70
N THR A 315 3.85 -19.40 0.75
CA THR A 315 4.48 -18.35 -0.07
C THR A 315 5.91 -18.07 0.40
N VAL A 316 6.11 -17.85 1.71
CA VAL A 316 7.46 -17.64 2.26
C VAL A 316 8.31 -18.89 2.10
N HIS A 317 7.74 -20.07 2.35
CA HIS A 317 8.44 -21.34 2.18
C HIS A 317 8.98 -21.50 0.75
N ALA A 318 8.11 -21.31 -0.25
CA ALA A 318 8.50 -21.37 -1.65
C ALA A 318 9.57 -20.32 -2.01
N ALA A 319 9.44 -19.09 -1.50
CA ALA A 319 10.41 -18.01 -1.73
C ALA A 319 11.78 -18.36 -1.12
N CYS A 320 11.84 -18.90 0.09
CA CYS A 320 13.08 -19.34 0.72
C CYS A 320 13.76 -20.46 -0.08
N LEU A 321 13.01 -21.50 -0.45
CA LEU A 321 13.53 -22.63 -1.24
C LEU A 321 14.06 -22.19 -2.62
N ALA A 322 13.38 -21.23 -3.27
CA ALA A 322 13.84 -20.68 -4.55
C ALA A 322 15.20 -19.97 -4.45
N HIS A 323 15.59 -19.56 -3.25
CA HIS A 323 16.89 -18.93 -2.97
C HIS A 323 17.86 -19.88 -2.21
N GLY A 324 17.58 -21.18 -2.18
CA GLY A 324 18.45 -22.18 -1.56
C GLY A 324 18.43 -22.17 -0.03
N ILE A 325 17.40 -21.61 0.60
CA ILE A 325 17.24 -21.53 2.04
C ILE A 325 16.12 -22.50 2.45
N ASP A 326 16.43 -23.51 3.26
CA ASP A 326 15.40 -24.34 3.90
C ASP A 326 15.02 -23.74 5.27
N PRO A 327 13.88 -23.03 5.37
CA PRO A 327 13.52 -22.34 6.60
C PRO A 327 13.09 -23.26 7.74
N ALA A 328 12.90 -24.56 7.48
CA ALA A 328 12.67 -25.57 8.52
C ALA A 328 13.93 -25.91 9.31
N THR A 329 15.12 -25.68 8.72
CA THR A 329 16.41 -26.04 9.30
C THR A 329 17.39 -24.88 9.40
N GLN A 330 17.13 -23.78 8.71
CA GLN A 330 18.02 -22.62 8.60
C GLN A 330 17.32 -21.33 9.00
N ARG A 331 18.07 -20.40 9.56
CA ARG A 331 17.61 -19.01 9.74
C ARG A 331 17.47 -18.29 8.40
N ILE A 332 16.47 -17.44 8.29
CA ILE A 332 16.16 -16.67 7.10
C ILE A 332 16.89 -15.32 7.18
N PRO A 333 17.77 -14.96 6.23
CA PRO A 333 18.39 -13.65 6.21
C PRO A 333 17.34 -12.59 5.88
N VAL A 334 17.27 -11.50 6.65
CA VAL A 334 16.26 -10.48 6.49
C VAL A 334 16.84 -9.06 6.43
N THR A 335 16.14 -8.17 5.74
CA THR A 335 16.48 -6.74 5.64
C THR A 335 15.19 -5.92 5.66
N PRO A 336 15.20 -4.65 6.13
CA PRO A 336 14.06 -3.77 5.96
C PRO A 336 13.83 -3.46 4.48
N ALA A 337 12.57 -3.23 4.11
CA ALA A 337 12.20 -2.81 2.76
C ALA A 337 10.99 -1.86 2.79
N ALA A 338 10.92 -0.89 1.89
CA ALA A 338 9.75 -0.03 1.73
C ALA A 338 8.51 -0.90 1.44
N HIS A 339 7.42 -0.66 2.17
CA HIS A 339 6.31 -1.60 2.17
C HIS A 339 4.95 -0.92 2.03
N PHE A 340 4.72 0.21 2.70
CA PHE A 340 3.45 0.94 2.65
C PHE A 340 3.65 2.44 2.84
N HIS A 341 2.92 3.25 2.08
CA HIS A 341 2.93 4.71 2.18
C HIS A 341 1.67 5.20 2.90
N MET A 342 1.80 5.74 4.12
CA MET A 342 0.67 6.29 4.86
C MET A 342 0.27 7.68 4.37
N GLY A 343 1.20 8.38 3.72
CA GLY A 343 0.94 9.63 3.01
C GLY A 343 0.25 9.42 1.67
N GLY A 344 -0.11 10.51 0.99
CA GLY A 344 -0.77 10.45 -0.31
C GLY A 344 -1.52 11.72 -0.66
N LEU A 345 -2.48 11.61 -1.58
CA LEU A 345 -3.43 12.67 -1.87
C LEU A 345 -4.31 12.90 -0.65
N ALA A 346 -4.36 14.15 -0.17
CA ALA A 346 -5.22 14.52 0.94
C ALA A 346 -6.69 14.30 0.57
N THR A 347 -7.38 13.44 1.29
CA THR A 347 -8.80 13.17 1.08
C THR A 347 -9.60 13.34 2.36
N ASP A 348 -10.90 13.60 2.19
CA ASP A 348 -11.88 13.37 3.24
C ASP A 348 -12.25 11.85 3.31
N ARG A 349 -13.16 11.50 4.22
CA ARG A 349 -13.62 10.10 4.36
C ARG A 349 -14.45 9.59 3.18
N ASP A 350 -14.86 10.50 2.31
CA ASP A 350 -15.61 10.21 1.09
C ASP A 350 -14.68 10.16 -0.14
N GLY A 351 -13.36 10.16 0.08
CA GLY A 351 -12.36 10.07 -0.98
C GLY A 351 -12.23 11.33 -1.86
N ARG A 352 -12.80 12.47 -1.47
CA ARG A 352 -12.72 13.71 -2.26
C ARG A 352 -11.36 14.37 -2.07
N THR A 353 -10.72 14.77 -3.19
CA THR A 353 -9.37 15.37 -3.21
C THR A 353 -9.36 16.89 -3.16
N GLY A 354 -10.54 17.54 -3.15
CA GLY A 354 -10.67 18.98 -3.35
C GLY A 354 -10.73 19.42 -4.82
N VAL A 355 -10.28 18.59 -5.77
CA VAL A 355 -10.49 18.81 -7.21
C VAL A 355 -11.83 18.21 -7.61
N ARG A 356 -12.72 19.04 -8.19
CA ARG A 356 -14.07 18.59 -8.56
C ARG A 356 -14.00 17.43 -9.56
N GLY A 357 -14.66 16.31 -9.21
CA GLY A 357 -14.70 15.10 -10.03
C GLY A 357 -13.47 14.19 -9.86
N LEU A 358 -12.48 14.58 -9.06
CA LEU A 358 -11.33 13.74 -8.74
C LEU A 358 -11.43 13.18 -7.32
N HIS A 359 -11.36 11.87 -7.22
CA HIS A 359 -11.40 11.11 -5.98
C HIS A 359 -10.15 10.23 -5.85
N ALA A 360 -9.79 9.84 -4.63
CA ALA A 360 -8.71 8.90 -4.37
C ALA A 360 -9.07 7.97 -3.20
N VAL A 361 -8.62 6.70 -3.28
CA VAL A 361 -8.91 5.69 -2.25
C VAL A 361 -7.80 4.62 -2.21
N GLY A 362 -7.61 4.00 -1.05
CA GLY A 362 -6.49 3.09 -0.78
C GLY A 362 -5.17 3.84 -0.69
N GLU A 363 -4.06 3.17 -0.87
CA GLU A 363 -2.72 3.67 -0.54
C GLU A 363 -2.28 4.95 -1.28
N VAL A 364 -2.92 5.32 -2.42
CA VAL A 364 -2.67 6.60 -3.08
C VAL A 364 -3.28 7.79 -2.32
N ALA A 365 -4.21 7.53 -1.41
CA ALA A 365 -4.95 8.52 -0.63
C ALA A 365 -4.44 8.59 0.81
N CYS A 366 -4.50 9.78 1.40
CA CYS A 366 -4.24 10.01 2.82
C CYS A 366 -5.47 10.62 3.50
N ASN A 367 -6.30 9.75 4.07
CA ASN A 367 -7.42 10.12 4.95
C ASN A 367 -7.03 10.05 6.44
N ARG A 368 -5.73 9.84 6.75
CA ARG A 368 -5.16 9.67 8.08
C ARG A 368 -5.68 8.46 8.88
N VAL A 369 -6.24 7.45 8.25
CA VAL A 369 -6.63 6.24 8.97
C VAL A 369 -5.45 5.50 9.59
N HIS A 370 -4.26 5.61 8.99
CA HIS A 370 -3.05 4.93 9.44
C HIS A 370 -2.11 5.78 10.32
N GLY A 371 -2.38 7.09 10.43
CA GLY A 371 -1.49 7.98 11.18
C GLY A 371 -0.05 7.97 10.67
N ALA A 372 0.91 7.98 11.58
CA ALA A 372 2.34 8.02 11.26
C ALA A 372 2.97 6.62 11.05
N ASN A 373 2.22 5.53 11.32
CA ASN A 373 2.68 4.15 11.13
C ASN A 373 1.47 3.21 11.11
N ARG A 374 1.36 2.41 10.05
CA ARG A 374 0.20 1.55 9.80
C ARG A 374 0.21 0.31 10.70
N LEU A 375 -0.90 0.05 11.38
CA LEU A 375 -1.13 -1.23 12.04
C LEU A 375 -1.16 -2.37 11.03
N ALA A 376 -0.56 -3.49 11.34
CA ALA A 376 -0.51 -4.66 10.47
C ALA A 376 -1.92 -5.07 10.01
N SER A 377 -2.04 -5.59 8.78
CA SER A 377 -3.29 -6.08 8.17
C SER A 377 -4.45 -5.07 8.03
N ASN A 378 -4.23 -3.77 8.31
CA ASN A 378 -5.21 -2.71 8.06
C ASN A 378 -5.23 -2.20 6.60
N SER A 379 -4.21 -2.45 5.77
CA SER A 379 -4.16 -1.90 4.40
C SER A 379 -5.18 -2.51 3.45
N LEU A 380 -5.32 -3.84 3.47
CA LEU A 380 -6.36 -4.52 2.68
C LEU A 380 -7.75 -4.13 3.18
N LEU A 381 -7.92 -4.05 4.49
CA LEU A 381 -9.16 -3.61 5.12
C LEU A 381 -9.53 -2.18 4.70
N GLU A 382 -8.57 -1.25 4.67
CA GLU A 382 -8.78 0.12 4.19
C GLU A 382 -9.34 0.14 2.77
N GLY A 383 -8.69 -0.58 1.85
CA GLY A 383 -9.15 -0.67 0.46
C GLY A 383 -10.57 -1.23 0.33
N LEU A 384 -10.90 -2.23 1.12
CA LEU A 384 -12.25 -2.83 1.17
C LEU A 384 -13.30 -1.88 1.72
N VAL A 385 -13.00 -1.23 2.85
CA VAL A 385 -13.99 -0.42 3.59
C VAL A 385 -14.23 0.92 2.90
N PHE A 386 -13.17 1.70 2.65
CA PHE A 386 -13.30 3.02 2.01
C PHE A 386 -13.60 2.91 0.52
N GLY A 387 -13.09 1.86 -0.17
CA GLY A 387 -13.47 1.58 -1.55
C GLY A 387 -14.95 1.27 -1.68
N HIS A 388 -15.49 0.40 -0.82
CA HIS A 388 -16.93 0.11 -0.78
C HIS A 388 -17.76 1.35 -0.45
N ARG A 389 -17.35 2.16 0.53
CA ARG A 389 -18.02 3.40 0.89
C ARG A 389 -18.11 4.35 -0.30
N LEU A 390 -16.98 4.61 -0.96
CA LEU A 390 -16.93 5.50 -2.13
C LEU A 390 -17.79 4.97 -3.29
N GLY A 391 -17.72 3.66 -3.57
CA GLY A 391 -18.54 3.02 -4.60
C GLY A 391 -20.04 3.17 -4.32
N ARG A 392 -20.47 2.96 -3.08
CA ARG A 392 -21.87 3.15 -2.65
C ARG A 392 -22.34 4.59 -2.87
N GLN A 393 -21.50 5.57 -2.59
CA GLN A 393 -21.84 6.98 -2.86
C GLN A 393 -22.10 7.22 -4.35
N PHE A 394 -21.28 6.64 -5.24
CA PHE A 394 -21.51 6.74 -6.68
C PHE A 394 -22.78 5.99 -7.14
N ALA A 395 -23.13 4.91 -6.47
CA ALA A 395 -24.38 4.19 -6.76
C ALA A 395 -25.63 5.01 -6.40
N GLU A 396 -25.55 5.79 -5.32
CA GLU A 396 -26.67 6.56 -4.75
C GLU A 396 -26.74 7.98 -5.30
N ALA A 397 -25.59 8.58 -5.65
CA ALA A 397 -25.52 9.92 -6.20
C ALA A 397 -25.93 9.96 -7.68
N GLY A 398 -26.47 11.08 -8.11
CA GLY A 398 -26.59 11.36 -9.55
C GLY A 398 -25.22 11.51 -10.22
N VAL A 399 -25.15 11.23 -11.53
CA VAL A 399 -23.94 11.46 -12.33
C VAL A 399 -23.64 12.96 -12.37
N LEU A 400 -22.41 13.36 -12.06
CA LEU A 400 -22.00 14.75 -12.20
C LEU A 400 -22.13 15.17 -13.68
N PRO A 401 -22.69 16.38 -13.94
CA PRO A 401 -22.71 16.88 -15.30
C PRO A 401 -21.28 17.15 -15.78
N MET A 402 -21.03 16.86 -17.06
CA MET A 402 -19.77 17.24 -17.71
C MET A 402 -19.54 18.75 -17.53
N PRO A 403 -18.31 19.18 -17.21
CA PRO A 403 -18.00 20.60 -17.08
C PRO A 403 -18.37 21.36 -18.36
N ALA A 404 -18.86 22.59 -18.22
CA ALA A 404 -19.24 23.44 -19.34
C ALA A 404 -18.04 23.56 -20.33
N ARG A 405 -18.38 23.83 -21.62
CA ARG A 405 -17.36 24.07 -22.64
C ARG A 405 -16.50 25.28 -22.24
N GLY A 406 -15.17 25.14 -22.32
CA GLY A 406 -14.21 26.18 -21.92
C GLY A 406 -12.78 25.75 -22.22
N THR A 407 -11.81 26.50 -21.71
CA THR A 407 -10.40 26.17 -21.87
C THR A 407 -10.08 24.77 -21.26
N HIS A 408 -9.49 23.94 -22.08
CA HIS A 408 -9.05 22.59 -21.71
C HIS A 408 -7.61 22.67 -21.20
N VAL A 409 -7.33 22.05 -20.06
CA VAL A 409 -5.98 21.91 -19.51
C VAL A 409 -5.69 20.44 -19.33
N TRP A 410 -4.68 19.95 -20.03
CA TRP A 410 -4.13 18.62 -19.79
C TRP A 410 -3.17 18.68 -18.62
N THR A 411 -3.40 17.84 -17.63
CA THR A 411 -2.53 17.72 -16.47
C THR A 411 -2.01 16.31 -16.39
N GLY A 412 -0.73 16.12 -16.70
CA GLY A 412 -0.04 14.85 -16.60
C GLY A 412 1.16 14.94 -15.68
N SER A 413 1.66 13.81 -15.21
CA SER A 413 2.87 13.76 -14.40
C SER A 413 4.11 14.24 -15.17
N GLY A 414 4.07 14.22 -16.50
CA GLY A 414 5.19 14.57 -17.37
C GLY A 414 6.07 13.35 -17.73
N PRO A 415 7.24 13.57 -18.37
CA PRO A 415 8.14 12.49 -18.72
C PRO A 415 8.58 11.69 -17.49
N ALA A 416 8.68 10.37 -17.66
CA ALA A 416 9.23 9.48 -16.64
C ALA A 416 10.75 9.45 -16.71
N ALA A 417 11.40 9.13 -15.60
CA ALA A 417 12.83 8.90 -15.54
C ALA A 417 13.21 7.65 -16.37
N GLY A 418 14.36 7.71 -17.04
CA GLY A 418 14.96 6.53 -17.68
C GLY A 418 15.45 5.52 -16.65
N ALA A 419 15.77 4.30 -17.10
CA ALA A 419 16.12 3.18 -16.22
C ALA A 419 17.31 3.50 -15.29
N GLU A 420 18.38 4.10 -15.80
CA GLU A 420 19.56 4.47 -15.01
C GLU A 420 19.23 5.55 -13.98
N ALA A 421 18.49 6.58 -14.37
CA ALA A 421 18.05 7.64 -13.47
C ALA A 421 17.13 7.09 -12.36
N MET A 422 16.27 6.11 -12.69
CA MET A 422 15.45 5.42 -11.70
C MET A 422 16.27 4.60 -10.71
N ALA A 423 17.26 3.85 -11.18
CA ALA A 423 18.14 3.09 -10.30
C ALA A 423 18.88 4.02 -9.32
N ARG A 424 19.40 5.14 -9.82
CA ARG A 424 20.04 6.18 -9.01
C ARG A 424 19.05 6.82 -8.01
N LEU A 425 17.83 7.16 -8.44
CA LEU A 425 16.80 7.75 -7.59
C LEU A 425 16.42 6.81 -6.42
N ARG A 426 16.28 5.52 -6.71
CA ARG A 426 15.98 4.50 -5.68
C ARG A 426 17.03 4.46 -4.58
N LEU A 427 18.31 4.50 -4.95
CA LEU A 427 19.42 4.53 -3.98
C LEU A 427 19.44 5.83 -3.19
N LEU A 428 19.20 6.97 -3.82
CA LEU A 428 19.14 8.28 -3.16
C LEU A 428 18.02 8.31 -2.12
N LEU A 429 16.81 7.83 -2.46
CA LEU A 429 15.70 7.78 -1.52
C LEU A 429 15.91 6.75 -0.42
N TRP A 430 16.49 5.60 -0.73
CA TRP A 430 16.83 4.58 0.26
C TRP A 430 17.77 5.14 1.34
N ASN A 431 18.80 5.88 0.94
CA ASN A 431 19.80 6.44 1.84
C ASN A 431 19.27 7.64 2.64
N ALA A 432 18.42 8.49 2.04
CA ALA A 432 17.96 9.71 2.67
C ALA A 432 16.62 9.57 3.43
N LEU A 433 15.68 8.79 2.87
CA LEU A 433 14.32 8.59 3.39
C LEU A 433 14.10 7.17 3.95
N GLY A 434 15.16 6.42 4.22
CA GLY A 434 15.09 5.09 4.84
C GLY A 434 14.52 5.09 6.26
N PRO A 435 14.63 3.96 7.00
CA PRO A 435 14.12 3.83 8.35
C PRO A 435 14.70 4.83 9.37
N VAL A 436 15.95 5.26 9.15
CA VAL A 436 16.63 6.30 9.96
C VAL A 436 17.05 7.43 9.04
N ARG A 437 16.72 8.66 9.41
CA ARG A 437 16.88 9.86 8.58
C ARG A 437 17.71 10.92 9.29
N ASP A 438 18.48 11.66 8.51
CA ASP A 438 19.28 12.80 8.96
C ASP A 438 18.97 14.04 8.13
N GLY A 439 18.84 15.21 8.76
CA GLY A 439 18.47 16.45 8.08
C GLY A 439 19.49 16.91 7.06
N THR A 440 20.77 16.66 7.29
CA THR A 440 21.84 16.99 6.34
C THR A 440 21.73 16.15 5.08
N ALA A 441 21.52 14.83 5.24
CA ALA A 441 21.33 13.91 4.12
C ALA A 441 20.05 14.22 3.32
N LEU A 442 18.92 14.48 4.01
CA LEU A 442 17.67 14.91 3.39
C LEU A 442 17.84 16.18 2.55
N ALA A 443 18.48 17.21 3.12
CA ALA A 443 18.70 18.49 2.43
C ALA A 443 19.67 18.38 1.25
N ALA A 444 20.72 17.58 1.38
CA ALA A 444 21.68 17.34 0.29
C ALA A 444 21.00 16.59 -0.88
N THR A 445 20.27 15.53 -0.60
CA THR A 445 19.55 14.75 -1.62
C THR A 445 18.48 15.60 -2.31
N ARG A 446 17.72 16.40 -1.55
CA ARG A 446 16.73 17.31 -2.13
C ARG A 446 17.38 18.29 -3.10
N ARG A 447 18.48 18.96 -2.71
CA ARG A 447 19.20 19.91 -3.59
C ARG A 447 19.74 19.24 -4.85
N MET A 448 20.25 18.01 -4.73
CA MET A 448 20.73 17.23 -5.87
C MET A 448 19.61 16.97 -6.89
N LEU A 449 18.42 16.54 -6.41
CA LEU A 449 17.28 16.28 -7.27
C LEU A 449 16.67 17.56 -7.86
N GLU A 450 16.68 18.69 -7.12
CA GLU A 450 16.23 19.99 -7.63
C GLU A 450 17.16 20.53 -8.72
N ALA A 451 18.46 20.29 -8.60
CA ALA A 451 19.44 20.71 -9.62
C ALA A 451 19.36 19.90 -10.92
N ASP A 452 18.82 18.68 -10.88
CA ASP A 452 18.63 17.78 -12.04
C ASP A 452 17.15 17.37 -12.17
N ALA A 453 16.25 18.35 -12.11
CA ALA A 453 14.80 18.10 -12.06
C ALA A 453 14.25 17.37 -13.30
N ASP A 454 14.86 17.57 -14.47
CA ASP A 454 14.45 16.95 -15.73
C ASP A 454 15.04 15.54 -15.89
N GLY A 455 16.25 15.28 -15.39
CA GLY A 455 16.93 13.99 -15.52
C GLY A 455 16.23 12.86 -14.76
N HIS A 456 15.56 13.17 -13.65
CA HIS A 456 14.82 12.18 -12.84
C HIS A 456 13.30 12.16 -13.10
N GLY A 457 12.82 12.87 -14.12
CA GLY A 457 11.44 12.89 -14.55
C GLY A 457 10.44 13.29 -13.44
N TRP A 458 9.19 12.87 -13.58
CA TRP A 458 8.16 13.16 -12.57
C TRP A 458 8.43 12.44 -11.24
N GLN A 459 9.13 11.32 -11.26
CA GLN A 459 9.51 10.58 -10.06
C GLN A 459 10.45 11.41 -9.18
N GLY A 460 11.43 12.09 -9.80
CA GLY A 460 12.32 13.02 -9.09
C GLY A 460 11.56 14.19 -8.45
N ARG A 461 10.60 14.77 -9.18
CA ARG A 461 9.73 15.83 -8.62
C ARG A 461 8.88 15.37 -7.44
N LEU A 462 8.35 14.13 -7.49
CA LEU A 462 7.65 13.53 -6.35
C LEU A 462 8.61 13.32 -5.17
N ALA A 463 9.80 12.80 -5.41
CA ALA A 463 10.83 12.59 -4.39
C ALA A 463 11.22 13.91 -3.70
N VAL A 464 11.36 15.01 -4.44
CA VAL A 464 11.62 16.35 -3.86
C VAL A 464 10.52 16.75 -2.87
N ARG A 465 9.24 16.49 -3.19
CA ARG A 465 8.11 16.77 -2.27
C ARG A 465 8.16 15.91 -1.00
N MET A 466 8.52 14.62 -1.15
CA MET A 466 8.68 13.71 0.00
C MET A 466 9.83 14.17 0.91
N LEU A 467 10.97 14.53 0.33
CA LEU A 467 12.12 15.06 1.06
C LEU A 467 11.81 16.39 1.75
N ALA A 468 11.02 17.27 1.10
CA ALA A 468 10.55 18.52 1.70
C ALA A 468 9.68 18.26 2.93
N ALA A 469 8.70 17.36 2.84
CA ALA A 469 7.86 16.97 3.97
C ALA A 469 8.68 16.39 5.14
N ALA A 470 9.68 15.54 4.83
CA ALA A 470 10.57 14.98 5.84
C ALA A 470 11.49 16.02 6.50
N LEU A 471 11.88 17.08 5.77
CA LEU A 471 12.66 18.19 6.32
C LEU A 471 11.82 19.11 7.21
N GLU A 472 10.55 19.35 6.83
CA GLU A 472 9.61 20.16 7.62
C GLU A 472 9.30 19.52 8.98
N ARG A 473 9.17 18.19 9.01
CA ARG A 473 8.98 17.44 10.26
C ARG A 473 10.32 17.17 10.94
N ARG A 474 10.69 18.03 11.88
CA ARG A 474 11.97 17.93 12.61
C ARG A 474 11.96 16.88 13.72
N GLY A 475 10.80 16.61 14.32
CA GLY A 475 10.64 15.62 15.38
C GLY A 475 10.32 14.24 14.83
N SER A 476 10.81 13.20 15.50
CA SER A 476 10.47 11.81 15.20
C SER A 476 9.01 11.51 15.54
N LEU A 477 8.32 10.76 14.66
CA LEU A 477 6.96 10.30 14.88
C LEU A 477 6.71 9.03 14.02
N GLY A 478 6.38 7.91 14.66
CA GLY A 478 6.11 6.65 13.98
C GLY A 478 7.22 6.26 12.98
N ALA A 479 6.85 6.02 11.73
CA ALA A 479 7.78 5.63 10.67
C ALA A 479 8.76 6.74 10.24
N HIS A 480 8.53 8.00 10.64
CA HIS A 480 9.48 9.08 10.42
C HIS A 480 10.39 9.24 11.65
N TYR A 481 11.56 8.62 11.59
CA TYR A 481 12.57 8.73 12.65
C TYR A 481 13.75 9.59 12.24
N ARG A 482 14.05 10.64 13.01
CA ARG A 482 15.17 11.58 12.80
C ARG A 482 16.26 11.30 13.83
N SER A 483 17.47 10.96 13.35
CA SER A 483 18.65 10.78 14.23
C SER A 483 19.17 12.11 14.79
N ASP A 484 18.90 13.20 14.08
CA ASP A 484 19.24 14.58 14.45
C ASP A 484 18.04 15.37 15.02
N GLY A 485 16.88 14.70 15.23
CA GLY A 485 15.69 15.28 15.82
C GLY A 485 15.84 15.55 17.32
N ARG A 486 15.16 16.62 17.79
CA ARG A 486 15.04 16.93 19.22
C ARG A 486 13.79 16.31 19.80
#